data_44d5b68c9bfcbe9db4b58753b6bd0975
#
_entry.id   44d5b68c9bfcbe9db4b58753b6bd0975
#
_cell.length_a   1.000
_cell.length_b   1.000
_cell.length_c   1.000
_cell.angle_alpha   90.00
_cell.angle_beta   90.00
_cell.angle_gamma   90.00
#
_symmetry.space_group_name_H-M   'P 1'
#
loop_
_entity.id
_entity.type
_entity.pdbx_description
1 polymer ?
#
loop_
_entity_poly.entity_id
_entity_poly.type
_entity_poly.pdbx_seq_one_letter_code
_entity_poly.pdbx_strand_id
1 'polypeptide(L)'
;MTNGVSTRELALDILLEVNEKNQYSHLVLREVLNKYQYLEKQERAFLTRLVEGTIEHMLEMDFIIDSFSKVKVKKMKPLIRNLLRMSVYQFKYMDSIPDAAVCNEAVKLAKKRGFGQLRGFVNGVLRNIARNMEKLNYPNEKTEPELFLEVMYSVPRWIVKQWMKSYGYETTKSICQSFLEEKPITIRTNLTRITPQELKQRLEQEGVLVEEIEHLPYAFAISGFDYLLSIESFTKGLFYVQDVSSMMVAETAAPKIDDYIIDVCAAPGGKSSHLAEKLNGSGMVEARDLTEYKVSLIEENIERHGFRNMKAIQMDATILDEASVEKADILICDLPCSGLGVMGKKTDIRYKMTPEKQKDLVELQKEILRTVHTYVKQGGKLIYSTCTIHKGENEGMMEWFLKEFPQFTMLSQKQMFPGKQFHDGFFIAELKRESC
;
A
#
# COMPACT_ATOMS: atom_id res chain seq x y z
N MET A 1 34.17 17.82 -7.87
CA MET A 1 33.34 17.66 -9.08
C MET A 1 32.87 16.24 -9.08
N THR A 2 31.66 16.02 -8.60
CA THR A 2 31.08 14.70 -8.50
C THR A 2 30.71 14.21 -9.89
N ASN A 3 31.37 13.16 -10.35
CA ASN A 3 30.90 12.34 -11.49
C ASN A 3 29.56 11.67 -11.12
N GLY A 4 28.60 12.45 -10.63
CA GLY A 4 27.34 12.00 -10.11
C GLY A 4 26.33 11.79 -11.23
N VAL A 5 25.70 10.64 -11.20
CA VAL A 5 24.45 10.40 -11.93
C VAL A 5 23.46 11.48 -11.46
N SER A 6 22.85 12.21 -12.40
CA SER A 6 21.86 13.24 -12.07
C SER A 6 20.65 12.60 -11.38
N THR A 7 20.10 13.25 -10.36
CA THR A 7 18.89 12.80 -9.64
C THR A 7 17.72 12.54 -10.60
N ARG A 8 17.59 13.36 -11.66
CA ARG A 8 16.58 13.15 -12.73
C ARG A 8 16.87 11.90 -13.57
N GLU A 9 18.14 11.54 -13.77
CA GLU A 9 18.52 10.31 -14.46
C GLU A 9 18.18 9.09 -13.61
N LEU A 10 18.46 9.13 -12.31
CA LEU A 10 18.03 8.09 -11.36
C LEU A 10 16.51 7.95 -11.35
N ALA A 11 15.76 9.04 -11.33
CA ALA A 11 14.30 9.02 -11.40
C ALA A 11 13.80 8.35 -12.69
N LEU A 12 14.41 8.67 -13.84
CA LEU A 12 14.07 8.05 -15.13
C LEU A 12 14.34 6.54 -15.11
N ASP A 13 15.46 6.11 -14.55
CA ASP A 13 15.80 4.69 -14.45
C ASP A 13 14.81 3.94 -13.55
N ILE A 14 14.46 4.50 -12.39
CA ILE A 14 13.42 3.93 -11.51
C ILE A 14 12.08 3.82 -12.24
N LEU A 15 11.65 4.88 -12.93
CA LEU A 15 10.38 4.86 -13.68
C LEU A 15 10.39 3.81 -14.81
N LEU A 16 11.52 3.56 -15.44
CA LEU A 16 11.67 2.48 -16.42
C LEU A 16 11.59 1.10 -15.78
N GLU A 17 12.23 0.87 -14.63
CA GLU A 17 12.13 -0.39 -13.89
C GLU A 17 10.68 -0.68 -13.46
N VAL A 18 9.98 0.33 -12.96
CA VAL A 18 8.61 0.21 -12.47
C VAL A 18 7.60 0.01 -13.61
N ASN A 19 7.65 0.87 -14.63
CA ASN A 19 6.62 0.94 -15.67
C ASN A 19 6.83 -0.06 -16.82
N GLU A 20 8.08 -0.48 -17.07
CA GLU A 20 8.40 -1.33 -18.21
C GLU A 20 8.83 -2.75 -17.79
N LYS A 21 9.45 -2.91 -16.61
CA LYS A 21 9.89 -4.22 -16.10
C LYS A 21 9.02 -4.75 -14.96
N ASN A 22 7.92 -4.09 -14.68
CA ASN A 22 6.93 -4.49 -13.69
C ASN A 22 7.46 -4.62 -12.24
N GLN A 23 8.57 -3.93 -11.91
CA GLN A 23 9.11 -3.90 -10.55
C GLN A 23 8.27 -2.98 -9.64
N TYR A 24 8.16 -3.30 -8.34
CA TYR A 24 7.42 -2.47 -7.40
C TYR A 24 8.18 -1.19 -7.05
N SER A 25 7.50 -0.03 -7.12
CA SER A 25 8.10 1.29 -6.95
C SER A 25 8.84 1.45 -5.62
N HIS A 26 8.23 1.03 -4.52
CA HIS A 26 8.82 1.12 -3.19
C HIS A 26 10.08 0.25 -3.00
N LEU A 27 10.17 -0.89 -3.71
CA LEU A 27 11.36 -1.74 -3.67
C LEU A 27 12.53 -1.12 -4.46
N VAL A 28 12.26 -0.69 -5.69
CA VAL A 28 13.27 -0.06 -6.57
C VAL A 28 13.77 1.24 -5.95
N LEU A 29 12.86 2.09 -5.45
CA LEU A 29 13.23 3.36 -4.82
C LEU A 29 14.11 3.14 -3.58
N ARG A 30 13.74 2.18 -2.71
CA ARG A 30 14.53 1.81 -1.52
C ARG A 30 15.92 1.31 -1.91
N GLU A 31 16.02 0.44 -2.91
CA GLU A 31 17.32 -0.07 -3.40
C GLU A 31 18.21 1.07 -3.91
N VAL A 32 17.66 1.97 -4.72
CA VAL A 32 18.41 3.12 -5.25
C VAL A 32 18.82 4.06 -4.12
N LEU A 33 17.95 4.40 -3.18
CA LEU A 33 18.29 5.26 -2.04
C LEU A 33 19.36 4.63 -1.14
N ASN A 34 19.35 3.32 -0.95
CA ASN A 34 20.39 2.59 -0.23
C ASN A 34 21.71 2.57 -0.98
N LYS A 35 21.69 2.42 -2.31
CA LYS A 35 22.91 2.44 -3.13
C LYS A 35 23.56 3.82 -3.19
N TYR A 36 22.75 4.89 -3.19
CA TYR A 36 23.20 6.28 -3.31
C TYR A 36 23.06 7.04 -1.98
N GLN A 37 23.51 6.45 -0.88
CA GLN A 37 23.43 7.03 0.48
C GLN A 37 24.14 8.38 0.63
N TYR A 38 25.09 8.69 -0.26
CA TYR A 38 25.83 9.95 -0.27
C TYR A 38 25.03 11.15 -0.83
N LEU A 39 23.83 10.91 -1.40
CA LEU A 39 22.94 11.99 -1.81
C LEU A 39 22.49 12.79 -0.59
N GLU A 40 22.52 14.11 -0.71
CA GLU A 40 22.04 14.99 0.33
C GLU A 40 20.50 14.83 0.55
N LYS A 41 20.02 15.22 1.74
CA LYS A 41 18.61 15.13 2.13
C LYS A 41 17.68 15.72 1.05
N GLN A 42 18.02 16.90 0.52
CA GLN A 42 17.22 17.57 -0.51
C GLN A 42 17.16 16.77 -1.83
N GLU A 43 18.28 16.17 -2.24
CA GLU A 43 18.36 15.36 -3.45
C GLU A 43 17.54 14.06 -3.30
N ARG A 44 17.60 13.42 -2.13
CA ARG A 44 16.80 12.23 -1.82
C ARG A 44 15.31 12.55 -1.80
N ALA A 45 14.90 13.64 -1.15
CA ALA A 45 13.52 14.11 -1.13
C ALA A 45 13.02 14.46 -2.55
N PHE A 46 13.84 15.13 -3.35
CA PHE A 46 13.54 15.44 -4.75
C PHE A 46 13.35 14.17 -5.58
N LEU A 47 14.27 13.19 -5.45
CA LEU A 47 14.19 11.91 -6.15
C LEU A 47 12.88 11.17 -5.80
N THR A 48 12.59 11.03 -4.51
CA THR A 48 11.39 10.36 -4.02
C THR A 48 10.13 11.04 -4.54
N ARG A 49 10.00 12.35 -4.38
CA ARG A 49 8.86 13.12 -4.83
C ARG A 49 8.65 13.04 -6.35
N LEU A 50 9.75 13.10 -7.12
CA LEU A 50 9.68 13.03 -8.58
C LEU A 50 9.22 11.66 -9.07
N VAL A 51 9.71 10.57 -8.45
CA VAL A 51 9.34 9.20 -8.82
C VAL A 51 7.93 8.89 -8.38
N GLU A 52 7.64 9.01 -7.08
CA GLU A 52 6.34 8.66 -6.52
C GLU A 52 5.23 9.50 -7.11
N GLY A 53 5.41 10.82 -7.18
CA GLY A 53 4.41 11.71 -7.74
C GLY A 53 4.18 11.51 -9.25
N THR A 54 5.22 11.16 -10.03
CA THR A 54 5.05 10.81 -11.45
C THR A 54 4.20 9.54 -11.61
N ILE A 55 4.38 8.54 -10.74
CA ILE A 55 3.59 7.31 -10.76
C ILE A 55 2.17 7.60 -10.27
N GLU A 56 2.02 8.33 -9.21
CA GLU A 56 0.74 8.69 -8.61
C GLU A 56 -0.18 9.42 -9.60
N HIS A 57 0.38 10.37 -10.35
CA HIS A 57 -0.35 11.19 -11.33
C HIS A 57 -0.18 10.70 -12.79
N MET A 58 0.18 9.43 -13.01
CA MET A 58 0.61 8.95 -14.32
C MET A 58 -0.45 9.11 -15.41
N LEU A 59 -1.74 8.82 -15.12
CA LEU A 59 -2.82 8.94 -16.12
C LEU A 59 -3.14 10.40 -16.43
N GLU A 60 -3.02 11.27 -15.45
CA GLU A 60 -3.13 12.72 -15.66
C GLU A 60 -1.98 13.23 -16.54
N MET A 61 -0.74 12.80 -16.26
CA MET A 61 0.41 13.17 -17.11
C MET A 61 0.20 12.68 -18.55
N ASP A 62 -0.31 11.47 -18.73
CA ASP A 62 -0.62 10.93 -20.06
C ASP A 62 -1.70 11.73 -20.77
N PHE A 63 -2.74 12.14 -20.06
CA PHE A 63 -3.80 13.00 -20.59
C PHE A 63 -3.26 14.36 -21.04
N ILE A 64 -2.41 15.01 -20.23
CA ILE A 64 -1.78 16.29 -20.57
C ILE A 64 -0.90 16.12 -21.82
N ILE A 65 -0.02 15.13 -21.85
CA ILE A 65 0.87 14.87 -22.99
C ILE A 65 0.04 14.62 -24.25
N ASP A 66 -0.99 13.77 -24.16
CA ASP A 66 -1.86 13.43 -25.28
C ASP A 66 -2.68 14.60 -25.82
N SER A 67 -2.95 15.62 -24.99
CA SER A 67 -3.66 16.85 -25.38
C SER A 67 -2.77 17.79 -26.19
N PHE A 68 -1.46 17.80 -25.94
CA PHE A 68 -0.52 18.73 -26.58
C PHE A 68 0.45 18.08 -27.57
N SER A 69 0.41 16.75 -27.72
CA SER A 69 1.28 16.01 -28.62
C SER A 69 0.49 15.34 -29.76
N LYS A 70 1.03 15.40 -30.98
CA LYS A 70 0.48 14.66 -32.13
C LYS A 70 0.68 13.15 -31.99
N VAL A 71 1.72 12.72 -31.28
CA VAL A 71 2.01 11.32 -31.01
C VAL A 71 1.46 10.97 -29.63
N LYS A 72 0.55 10.02 -29.58
CA LYS A 72 -0.04 9.55 -28.32
C LYS A 72 0.98 8.80 -27.46
N VAL A 73 0.90 8.95 -26.16
CA VAL A 73 1.81 8.35 -25.16
C VAL A 73 1.99 6.86 -25.37
N LYS A 74 0.92 6.13 -25.66
CA LYS A 74 0.95 4.69 -25.94
C LYS A 74 1.83 4.28 -27.12
N LYS A 75 2.08 5.21 -28.06
CA LYS A 75 2.91 4.98 -29.25
C LYS A 75 4.36 5.43 -29.09
N MET A 76 4.69 6.07 -27.96
CA MET A 76 6.03 6.58 -27.69
C MET A 76 6.97 5.45 -27.23
N LYS A 77 8.26 5.62 -27.53
CA LYS A 77 9.31 4.76 -26.96
C LYS A 77 9.28 4.86 -25.43
N PRO A 78 9.47 3.74 -24.70
CA PRO A 78 9.39 3.70 -23.24
C PRO A 78 10.17 4.81 -22.54
N LEU A 79 11.43 5.04 -22.91
CA LEU A 79 12.26 6.07 -22.35
C LEU A 79 11.67 7.47 -22.56
N ILE A 80 11.21 7.79 -23.77
CA ILE A 80 10.63 9.11 -24.09
C ILE A 80 9.32 9.33 -23.35
N ARG A 81 8.48 8.30 -23.25
CA ARG A 81 7.22 8.32 -22.50
C ARG A 81 7.46 8.67 -21.02
N ASN A 82 8.34 7.94 -20.34
CA ASN A 82 8.64 8.17 -18.93
C ASN A 82 9.36 9.51 -18.71
N LEU A 83 10.24 9.91 -19.64
CA LEU A 83 10.89 11.23 -19.61
C LEU A 83 9.89 12.38 -19.72
N LEU A 84 8.90 12.30 -20.61
CA LEU A 84 7.84 13.30 -20.73
C LEU A 84 6.94 13.32 -19.49
N ARG A 85 6.51 12.17 -18.98
CA ARG A 85 5.71 12.05 -17.75
C ARG A 85 6.35 12.79 -16.57
N MET A 86 7.63 12.46 -16.27
CA MET A 86 8.32 13.09 -15.16
C MET A 86 8.61 14.57 -15.38
N SER A 87 8.70 15.01 -16.63
CA SER A 87 8.86 16.43 -16.96
C SER A 87 7.56 17.20 -16.76
N VAL A 88 6.43 16.65 -17.21
CA VAL A 88 5.11 17.26 -17.01
C VAL A 88 4.72 17.30 -15.54
N TYR A 89 5.07 16.25 -14.78
CA TYR A 89 4.90 16.27 -13.32
C TYR A 89 5.64 17.46 -12.68
N GLN A 90 6.89 17.72 -13.08
CA GLN A 90 7.64 18.87 -12.59
C GLN A 90 6.95 20.19 -12.92
N PHE A 91 6.40 20.37 -14.13
CA PHE A 91 5.67 21.60 -14.50
C PHE A 91 4.44 21.84 -13.62
N LYS A 92 3.74 20.78 -13.23
CA LYS A 92 2.46 20.91 -12.55
C LYS A 92 2.53 20.90 -11.03
N TYR A 93 3.48 20.16 -10.48
CA TYR A 93 3.53 19.83 -9.04
C TYR A 93 4.82 20.25 -8.34
N MET A 94 5.78 20.85 -9.07
CA MET A 94 7.08 21.26 -8.50
C MET A 94 7.39 22.72 -8.84
N ASP A 95 6.61 23.65 -8.29
CA ASP A 95 6.63 25.10 -8.61
C ASP A 95 8.00 25.76 -8.45
N SER A 96 8.88 25.21 -7.59
CA SER A 96 10.24 25.72 -7.39
C SER A 96 11.19 25.48 -8.57
N ILE A 97 10.76 24.70 -9.59
CA ILE A 97 11.61 24.32 -10.72
C ILE A 97 11.19 25.10 -11.97
N PRO A 98 12.08 25.94 -12.53
CA PRO A 98 11.74 26.68 -13.74
C PRO A 98 11.51 25.73 -14.94
N ASP A 99 10.45 26.00 -15.73
CA ASP A 99 10.09 25.21 -16.92
C ASP A 99 11.24 25.06 -17.92
N ALA A 100 12.02 26.13 -18.11
CA ALA A 100 13.18 26.10 -18.98
C ALA A 100 14.24 25.10 -18.53
N ALA A 101 14.43 24.94 -17.22
CA ALA A 101 15.35 23.94 -16.66
C ALA A 101 14.84 22.53 -16.92
N VAL A 102 13.54 22.27 -16.70
CA VAL A 102 12.94 20.95 -16.99
C VAL A 102 13.09 20.59 -18.46
N CYS A 103 12.77 21.50 -19.39
CA CYS A 103 12.94 21.27 -20.83
C CYS A 103 14.37 20.95 -21.22
N ASN A 104 15.34 21.73 -20.69
CA ASN A 104 16.75 21.55 -21.01
C ASN A 104 17.28 20.21 -20.49
N GLU A 105 16.96 19.84 -19.26
CA GLU A 105 17.38 18.56 -18.66
C GLU A 105 16.75 17.38 -19.40
N ALA A 106 15.48 17.43 -19.77
CA ALA A 106 14.84 16.40 -20.56
C ALA A 106 15.53 16.17 -21.92
N VAL A 107 15.91 17.25 -22.62
CA VAL A 107 16.65 17.16 -23.88
C VAL A 107 18.04 16.57 -23.67
N LYS A 108 18.75 16.96 -22.61
CA LYS A 108 20.07 16.39 -22.26
C LYS A 108 19.98 14.89 -21.97
N LEU A 109 18.99 14.47 -21.18
CA LEU A 109 18.75 13.05 -20.87
C LEU A 109 18.40 12.25 -22.11
N ALA A 110 17.52 12.75 -22.99
CA ALA A 110 17.20 12.08 -24.26
C ALA A 110 18.46 11.86 -25.11
N LYS A 111 19.36 12.87 -25.22
CA LYS A 111 20.62 12.74 -25.93
C LYS A 111 21.55 11.71 -25.27
N LYS A 112 21.75 11.82 -23.93
CA LYS A 112 22.64 10.94 -23.16
C LYS A 112 22.23 9.48 -23.25
N ARG A 113 20.93 9.22 -23.34
CA ARG A 113 20.35 7.86 -23.40
C ARG A 113 20.16 7.34 -24.84
N GLY A 114 20.80 7.96 -25.84
CA GLY A 114 20.81 7.49 -27.24
C GLY A 114 19.61 7.91 -28.10
N PHE A 115 18.74 8.79 -27.60
CA PHE A 115 17.58 9.29 -28.33
C PHE A 115 17.77 10.72 -28.86
N GLY A 116 19.00 11.09 -29.23
CA GLY A 116 19.34 12.41 -29.72
C GLY A 116 18.53 12.87 -30.94
N GLN A 117 18.10 11.95 -31.82
CA GLN A 117 17.22 12.23 -32.95
C GLN A 117 15.82 12.69 -32.53
N LEU A 118 15.34 12.35 -31.33
CA LEU A 118 14.04 12.75 -30.78
C LEU A 118 14.11 14.03 -29.95
N ARG A 119 15.28 14.69 -29.83
CA ARG A 119 15.46 15.92 -29.04
C ARG A 119 14.48 17.04 -29.41
N GLY A 120 14.24 17.20 -30.74
CA GLY A 120 13.32 18.20 -31.26
C GLY A 120 11.87 17.90 -30.88
N PHE A 121 11.47 16.63 -30.91
CA PHE A 121 10.17 16.17 -30.48
C PHE A 121 9.97 16.44 -28.97
N VAL A 122 10.89 15.96 -28.12
CA VAL A 122 10.83 16.16 -26.66
C VAL A 122 10.73 17.65 -26.31
N ASN A 123 11.63 18.48 -26.87
CA ASN A 123 11.62 19.91 -26.62
C ASN A 123 10.32 20.58 -27.11
N GLY A 124 9.85 20.20 -28.30
CA GLY A 124 8.61 20.75 -28.89
C GLY A 124 7.38 20.43 -28.04
N VAL A 125 7.21 19.19 -27.61
CA VAL A 125 6.09 18.78 -26.74
C VAL A 125 6.14 19.50 -25.40
N LEU A 126 7.28 19.48 -24.71
CA LEU A 126 7.41 20.09 -23.38
C LEU A 126 7.20 21.60 -23.42
N ARG A 127 7.77 22.31 -24.40
CA ARG A 127 7.54 23.77 -24.55
C ARG A 127 6.09 24.10 -24.92
N ASN A 128 5.42 23.24 -25.70
CA ASN A 128 4.01 23.42 -26.01
C ASN A 128 3.15 23.28 -24.75
N ILE A 129 3.42 22.27 -23.93
CA ILE A 129 2.74 22.06 -22.64
C ILE A 129 2.97 23.25 -21.72
N ALA A 130 4.24 23.62 -21.46
CA ALA A 130 4.59 24.73 -20.56
C ALA A 130 3.93 26.07 -20.93
N ARG A 131 3.76 26.37 -22.24
CA ARG A 131 3.14 27.61 -22.70
C ARG A 131 1.62 27.63 -22.71
N ASN A 132 0.99 26.45 -22.70
CA ASN A 132 -0.44 26.34 -22.93
C ASN A 132 -1.15 25.48 -21.86
N MET A 133 -0.50 25.19 -20.73
CA MET A 133 -1.07 24.36 -19.66
C MET A 133 -2.43 24.91 -19.18
N GLU A 134 -2.56 26.21 -19.10
CA GLU A 134 -3.79 26.90 -18.72
C GLU A 134 -4.97 26.68 -19.69
N LYS A 135 -4.66 26.31 -20.96
CA LYS A 135 -5.68 26.03 -22.00
C LYS A 135 -6.14 24.59 -22.00
N LEU A 136 -5.64 23.79 -21.08
CA LEU A 136 -6.02 22.39 -20.99
C LEU A 136 -7.47 22.26 -20.50
N ASN A 137 -8.28 21.60 -21.29
CA ASN A 137 -9.65 21.26 -20.92
C ASN A 137 -9.66 19.85 -20.31
N TYR A 138 -9.83 19.77 -19.00
CA TYR A 138 -10.05 18.50 -18.32
C TYR A 138 -11.43 17.91 -18.65
N PRO A 139 -11.61 16.57 -18.53
CA PRO A 139 -12.91 15.95 -18.69
C PRO A 139 -13.95 16.59 -17.75
N ASN A 140 -15.17 16.73 -18.24
CA ASN A 140 -16.23 17.32 -17.45
C ASN A 140 -16.84 16.27 -16.51
N GLU A 141 -16.87 16.59 -15.22
CA GLU A 141 -17.35 15.69 -14.17
C GLU A 141 -18.78 15.18 -14.40
N LYS A 142 -19.67 16.06 -14.91
CA LYS A 142 -21.10 15.74 -15.11
C LYS A 142 -21.36 14.90 -16.36
N THR A 143 -20.61 15.15 -17.43
CA THR A 143 -20.84 14.49 -18.74
C THR A 143 -19.94 13.29 -18.95
N GLU A 144 -18.78 13.25 -18.30
CA GLU A 144 -17.76 12.20 -18.44
C GLU A 144 -17.21 11.75 -17.08
N PRO A 145 -18.07 11.35 -16.11
CA PRO A 145 -17.66 11.11 -14.73
C PRO A 145 -16.55 10.06 -14.57
N GLU A 146 -16.59 8.98 -15.36
CA GLU A 146 -15.55 7.95 -15.32
C GLU A 146 -14.19 8.47 -15.81
N LEU A 147 -14.19 9.23 -16.90
CA LEU A 147 -12.98 9.81 -17.46
C LEU A 147 -12.43 10.89 -16.54
N PHE A 148 -13.32 11.69 -15.93
CA PHE A 148 -12.94 12.70 -14.94
C PHE A 148 -12.19 12.05 -13.77
N LEU A 149 -12.74 10.99 -13.15
CA LEU A 149 -12.10 10.29 -12.03
C LEU A 149 -10.78 9.63 -12.46
N GLU A 150 -10.75 9.01 -13.65
CA GLU A 150 -9.52 8.39 -14.19
C GLU A 150 -8.40 9.42 -14.34
N VAL A 151 -8.69 10.58 -14.90
CA VAL A 151 -7.67 11.60 -15.18
C VAL A 151 -7.30 12.35 -13.90
N MET A 152 -8.29 12.85 -13.15
CA MET A 152 -8.04 13.73 -11.99
C MET A 152 -7.37 13.00 -10.83
N TYR A 153 -7.66 11.72 -10.64
CA TYR A 153 -7.13 10.93 -9.52
C TYR A 153 -6.20 9.80 -9.97
N SER A 154 -5.91 9.72 -11.26
CA SER A 154 -5.04 8.69 -11.85
C SER A 154 -5.42 7.25 -11.44
N VAL A 155 -6.72 6.97 -11.39
CA VAL A 155 -7.27 5.64 -11.11
C VAL A 155 -7.74 5.00 -12.41
N PRO A 156 -7.22 3.83 -12.83
CA PRO A 156 -7.62 3.17 -14.08
C PRO A 156 -9.15 3.04 -14.22
N ARG A 157 -9.67 3.35 -15.41
CA ARG A 157 -11.11 3.40 -15.68
C ARG A 157 -11.87 2.13 -15.29
N TRP A 158 -11.25 0.97 -15.43
CA TRP A 158 -11.90 -0.29 -15.06
C TRP A 158 -12.14 -0.39 -13.54
N ILE A 159 -11.22 0.14 -12.71
CA ILE A 159 -11.39 0.23 -11.24
C ILE A 159 -12.51 1.23 -10.92
N VAL A 160 -12.46 2.42 -11.54
CA VAL A 160 -13.50 3.45 -11.38
C VAL A 160 -14.89 2.88 -11.68
N LYS A 161 -15.06 2.21 -12.83
CA LYS A 161 -16.32 1.55 -13.22
C LYS A 161 -16.79 0.51 -12.20
N GLN A 162 -15.86 -0.30 -11.72
CA GLN A 162 -16.16 -1.33 -10.72
C GLN A 162 -16.68 -0.71 -9.42
N TRP A 163 -16.01 0.35 -8.93
CA TRP A 163 -16.42 1.02 -7.70
C TRP A 163 -17.70 1.84 -7.87
N MET A 164 -17.86 2.55 -8.99
CA MET A 164 -19.11 3.27 -9.28
C MET A 164 -20.31 2.33 -9.31
N LYS A 165 -20.15 1.14 -9.89
CA LYS A 165 -21.21 0.10 -9.89
C LYS A 165 -21.52 -0.40 -8.48
N SER A 166 -20.51 -0.52 -7.62
CA SER A 166 -20.64 -1.12 -6.28
C SER A 166 -21.08 -0.12 -5.20
N TYR A 167 -20.63 1.14 -5.30
CA TYR A 167 -20.73 2.12 -4.22
C TYR A 167 -21.30 3.48 -4.66
N GLY A 168 -21.57 3.66 -5.95
CA GLY A 168 -22.04 4.92 -6.52
C GLY A 168 -20.92 5.94 -6.77
N TYR A 169 -21.28 7.05 -7.42
CA TYR A 169 -20.32 8.05 -7.87
C TYR A 169 -19.64 8.78 -6.70
N GLU A 170 -20.40 9.33 -5.76
CA GLU A 170 -19.87 10.14 -4.65
C GLU A 170 -18.89 9.38 -3.77
N THR A 171 -19.22 8.13 -3.41
CA THR A 171 -18.32 7.27 -2.65
C THR A 171 -17.05 6.96 -3.44
N THR A 172 -17.18 6.65 -4.74
CA THR A 172 -16.03 6.38 -5.61
C THR A 172 -15.11 7.60 -5.72
N LYS A 173 -15.68 8.80 -5.88
CA LYS A 173 -14.93 10.06 -5.92
C LYS A 173 -14.18 10.29 -4.62
N SER A 174 -14.84 10.12 -3.48
CA SER A 174 -14.21 10.25 -2.15
C SER A 174 -13.05 9.27 -1.96
N ILE A 175 -13.22 8.01 -2.38
CA ILE A 175 -12.16 7.00 -2.36
C ILE A 175 -10.96 7.45 -3.22
N CYS A 176 -11.21 7.84 -4.47
CA CYS A 176 -10.16 8.28 -5.39
C CYS A 176 -9.40 9.50 -4.85
N GLN A 177 -10.13 10.49 -4.31
CA GLN A 177 -9.57 11.70 -3.74
C GLN A 177 -8.65 11.40 -2.57
N SER A 178 -9.07 10.52 -1.67
CA SER A 178 -8.34 10.19 -0.44
C SER A 178 -6.99 9.52 -0.68
N PHE A 179 -6.76 8.94 -1.88
CA PHE A 179 -5.47 8.36 -2.24
C PHE A 179 -4.42 9.39 -2.64
N LEU A 180 -4.82 10.63 -2.95
CA LEU A 180 -3.90 11.73 -3.25
C LEU A 180 -3.66 12.63 -2.03
N GLU A 181 -4.36 12.40 -0.92
CA GLU A 181 -4.16 13.15 0.32
C GLU A 181 -2.92 12.64 1.05
N GLU A 182 -2.03 13.56 1.44
CA GLU A 182 -0.93 13.24 2.33
C GLU A 182 -1.47 12.80 3.70
N LYS A 183 -1.05 11.65 4.17
CA LYS A 183 -1.46 11.10 5.45
C LYS A 183 -0.25 10.88 6.34
N PRO A 184 -0.34 11.20 7.63
CA PRO A 184 0.69 10.85 8.59
C PRO A 184 0.85 9.33 8.68
N ILE A 185 1.99 8.90 9.15
CA ILE A 185 2.24 7.48 9.44
C ILE A 185 1.53 7.12 10.74
N THR A 186 0.74 6.06 10.73
CA THR A 186 0.12 5.53 11.94
C THR A 186 0.99 4.49 12.61
N ILE A 187 1.06 4.56 13.94
CA ILE A 187 1.86 3.67 14.78
C ILE A 187 1.02 3.08 15.92
N ARG A 188 1.41 1.90 16.35
CA ARG A 188 0.86 1.21 17.52
C ARG A 188 1.93 1.09 18.60
N THR A 189 1.63 1.52 19.81
CA THR A 189 2.51 1.36 20.97
C THR A 189 2.78 -0.12 21.25
N ASN A 190 4.01 -0.48 21.56
CA ASN A 190 4.34 -1.79 22.11
C ASN A 190 4.02 -1.81 23.62
N LEU A 191 2.80 -2.21 23.96
CA LEU A 191 2.30 -2.19 25.33
C LEU A 191 3.06 -3.15 26.30
N THR A 192 3.86 -4.07 25.75
CA THR A 192 4.74 -4.93 26.57
C THR A 192 5.98 -4.21 27.07
N ARG A 193 6.30 -3.03 26.52
CA ARG A 193 7.52 -2.27 26.83
C ARG A 193 7.32 -0.86 27.35
N ILE A 194 6.21 -0.23 26.97
CA ILE A 194 5.98 1.18 27.31
C ILE A 194 4.48 1.50 27.30
N THR A 195 4.05 2.44 28.11
CA THR A 195 2.69 2.96 28.07
C THR A 195 2.52 3.96 26.90
N PRO A 196 1.29 4.14 26.38
CA PRO A 196 1.04 5.12 25.31
C PRO A 196 1.47 6.55 25.70
N GLN A 197 1.23 6.94 26.94
CA GLN A 197 1.59 8.27 27.45
C GLN A 197 3.10 8.50 27.47
N GLU A 198 3.85 7.51 27.95
CA GLU A 198 5.32 7.57 27.96
C GLU A 198 5.90 7.56 26.52
N LEU A 199 5.31 6.77 25.61
CA LEU A 199 5.72 6.77 24.19
C LEU A 199 5.47 8.14 23.58
N LYS A 200 4.30 8.74 23.78
CA LYS A 200 3.98 10.08 23.26
C LYS A 200 5.00 11.11 23.72
N GLN A 201 5.25 11.18 25.02
CA GLN A 201 6.25 12.13 25.59
C GLN A 201 7.64 11.91 24.99
N ARG A 202 8.05 10.68 24.79
CA ARG A 202 9.34 10.32 24.21
C ARG A 202 9.46 10.74 22.75
N LEU A 203 8.44 10.47 21.96
CA LEU A 203 8.39 10.89 20.56
C LEU A 203 8.43 12.41 20.41
N GLU A 204 7.71 13.15 21.25
CA GLU A 204 7.73 14.61 21.29
C GLU A 204 9.14 15.14 21.67
N GLN A 205 9.86 14.50 22.61
CA GLN A 205 11.25 14.81 22.94
C GLN A 205 12.23 14.51 21.78
N GLU A 206 11.91 13.50 20.97
CA GLU A 206 12.65 13.17 19.76
C GLU A 206 12.31 14.11 18.56
N GLY A 207 11.43 15.12 18.78
CA GLY A 207 11.03 16.11 17.77
C GLY A 207 9.97 15.61 16.78
N VAL A 208 9.28 14.49 17.10
CA VAL A 208 8.20 13.94 16.30
C VAL A 208 6.87 14.58 16.69
N LEU A 209 6.07 14.96 15.70
CA LEU A 209 4.70 15.43 15.93
C LEU A 209 3.79 14.21 16.12
N VAL A 210 2.99 14.22 17.18
CA VAL A 210 2.15 13.09 17.59
C VAL A 210 0.70 13.52 17.71
N GLU A 211 -0.20 12.85 16.99
CA GLU A 211 -1.66 13.03 17.04
C GLU A 211 -2.32 11.76 17.56
N GLU A 212 -3.25 11.90 18.50
CA GLU A 212 -3.98 10.77 19.08
C GLU A 212 -5.07 10.26 18.13
N ILE A 213 -5.29 8.94 18.13
CA ILE A 213 -6.35 8.30 17.35
C ILE A 213 -7.52 7.99 18.29
N GLU A 214 -8.62 8.70 18.12
CA GLU A 214 -9.77 8.76 19.05
C GLU A 214 -10.26 7.39 19.55
N HIS A 215 -10.26 6.36 18.70
CA HIS A 215 -10.83 5.05 19.06
C HIS A 215 -9.78 3.99 19.43
N LEU A 216 -8.48 4.34 19.39
CA LEU A 216 -7.37 3.44 19.67
C LEU A 216 -6.35 4.13 20.57
N PRO A 217 -6.55 4.11 21.92
CA PRO A 217 -5.75 4.89 22.86
C PRO A 217 -4.26 4.50 22.90
N TYR A 218 -3.89 3.40 22.28
CA TYR A 218 -2.52 2.92 22.14
C TYR A 218 -1.89 3.26 20.77
N ALA A 219 -2.63 3.94 19.90
CA ALA A 219 -2.21 4.26 18.55
C ALA A 219 -2.07 5.77 18.34
N PHE A 220 -1.11 6.15 17.51
CA PHE A 220 -0.85 7.54 17.18
C PHE A 220 -0.64 7.71 15.67
N ALA A 221 -0.95 8.90 15.17
CA ALA A 221 -0.49 9.37 13.87
C ALA A 221 0.74 10.25 14.10
N ILE A 222 1.84 9.96 13.38
CA ILE A 222 3.13 10.66 13.57
C ILE A 222 3.61 11.32 12.29
N SER A 223 4.26 12.47 12.45
CA SER A 223 4.87 13.24 11.36
C SER A 223 6.05 14.09 11.86
N GLY A 224 6.66 14.89 10.98
CA GLY A 224 7.73 15.83 11.38
C GLY A 224 9.11 15.22 11.54
N PHE A 225 9.34 13.98 11.10
CA PHE A 225 10.64 13.31 11.16
C PHE A 225 11.20 13.04 9.75
N ASP A 226 12.49 12.78 9.66
CA ASP A 226 13.16 12.56 8.36
C ASP A 226 12.97 11.13 7.82
N TYR A 227 13.22 10.12 8.66
CA TYR A 227 13.05 8.70 8.35
C TYR A 227 12.92 7.88 9.64
N LEU A 228 12.23 6.75 9.57
CA LEU A 228 11.89 5.97 10.77
C LEU A 228 13.09 5.52 11.60
N LEU A 229 14.20 5.13 10.95
CA LEU A 229 15.42 4.69 11.66
C LEU A 229 16.13 5.83 12.41
N SER A 230 15.77 7.11 12.18
CA SER A 230 16.29 8.23 12.97
C SER A 230 15.57 8.37 14.32
N ILE A 231 14.42 7.73 14.48
CA ILE A 231 13.63 7.75 15.71
C ILE A 231 14.16 6.66 16.65
N GLU A 232 14.73 7.04 17.77
CA GLU A 232 15.31 6.10 18.75
C GLU A 232 14.25 5.15 19.31
N SER A 233 13.05 5.67 19.58
CA SER A 233 11.90 4.87 20.00
C SER A 233 11.52 3.77 19.03
N PHE A 234 11.69 3.98 17.70
CA PHE A 234 11.48 2.95 16.68
C PHE A 234 12.56 1.85 16.72
N THR A 235 13.82 2.25 16.78
CA THR A 235 14.95 1.29 16.81
C THR A 235 14.95 0.45 18.08
N LYS A 236 14.44 0.99 19.18
CA LYS A 236 14.23 0.26 20.45
C LYS A 236 12.98 -0.64 20.46
N GLY A 237 12.20 -0.67 19.38
CA GLY A 237 10.99 -1.49 19.30
C GLY A 237 9.87 -1.07 20.25
N LEU A 238 9.77 0.24 20.57
CA LEU A 238 8.75 0.77 21.45
C LEU A 238 7.41 0.98 20.75
N PHE A 239 7.39 0.92 19.41
CA PHE A 239 6.17 0.99 18.61
C PHE A 239 6.33 0.25 17.27
N TYR A 240 5.19 -0.02 16.65
CA TYR A 240 5.06 -0.61 15.31
C TYR A 240 4.50 0.42 14.35
N VAL A 241 4.97 0.41 13.09
CA VAL A 241 4.24 1.08 12.01
C VAL A 241 3.12 0.15 11.56
N GLN A 242 1.90 0.57 11.79
CA GLN A 242 0.71 -0.23 11.45
C GLN A 242 -0.44 0.71 11.07
N ASP A 243 -1.18 0.36 10.02
CA ASP A 243 -2.38 1.10 9.64
C ASP A 243 -3.52 0.85 10.64
N VAL A 244 -4.34 1.87 10.88
CA VAL A 244 -5.49 1.76 11.79
C VAL A 244 -6.41 0.61 11.41
N SER A 245 -6.70 0.44 10.12
CA SER A 245 -7.53 -0.67 9.64
C SER A 245 -6.93 -2.04 9.95
N SER A 246 -5.60 -2.14 9.85
CA SER A 246 -4.87 -3.36 10.20
C SER A 246 -4.87 -3.66 11.70
N MET A 247 -4.90 -2.60 12.55
CA MET A 247 -5.05 -2.75 14.01
C MET A 247 -6.43 -3.33 14.37
N MET A 248 -7.47 -2.95 13.61
CA MET A 248 -8.83 -3.44 13.83
C MET A 248 -8.98 -4.96 13.69
N VAL A 249 -8.05 -5.65 13.02
CA VAL A 249 -8.08 -7.12 12.94
C VAL A 249 -7.93 -7.75 14.33
N ALA A 250 -6.96 -7.29 15.12
CA ALA A 250 -6.77 -7.80 16.48
C ALA A 250 -7.86 -7.32 17.46
N GLU A 251 -8.44 -6.12 17.22
CA GLU A 251 -9.62 -5.66 17.98
C GLU A 251 -10.85 -6.53 17.73
N THR A 252 -11.10 -6.88 16.45
CA THR A 252 -12.20 -7.77 16.06
C THR A 252 -11.99 -9.18 16.57
N ALA A 253 -10.75 -9.70 16.47
CA ALA A 253 -10.41 -11.03 16.98
C ALA A 253 -10.63 -11.16 18.48
N ALA A 254 -10.34 -10.09 19.25
CA ALA A 254 -10.50 -10.00 20.70
C ALA A 254 -10.00 -11.26 21.43
N PRO A 255 -8.70 -11.61 21.31
CA PRO A 255 -8.16 -12.85 21.86
C PRO A 255 -8.28 -12.87 23.38
N LYS A 256 -8.49 -14.07 23.93
CA LYS A 256 -8.48 -14.34 25.36
C LYS A 256 -7.13 -14.89 25.80
N ILE A 257 -6.86 -14.78 27.09
CA ILE A 257 -5.69 -15.42 27.71
C ILE A 257 -5.67 -16.89 27.35
N ASP A 258 -4.48 -17.41 27.01
CA ASP A 258 -4.19 -18.78 26.59
C ASP A 258 -4.74 -19.23 25.23
N ASP A 259 -5.38 -18.35 24.45
CA ASP A 259 -5.79 -18.68 23.09
C ASP A 259 -4.60 -19.12 22.21
N TYR A 260 -4.83 -20.09 21.38
CA TYR A 260 -3.93 -20.51 20.32
C TYR A 260 -4.39 -19.94 18.98
N ILE A 261 -3.56 -19.07 18.40
CA ILE A 261 -3.88 -18.30 17.20
C ILE A 261 -3.00 -18.75 16.04
N ILE A 262 -3.61 -18.98 14.89
CA ILE A 262 -2.89 -19.24 13.64
C ILE A 262 -3.17 -18.09 12.68
N ASP A 263 -2.13 -17.43 12.16
CA ASP A 263 -2.19 -16.41 11.11
C ASP A 263 -1.53 -17.00 9.85
N VAL A 264 -2.32 -17.28 8.82
CA VAL A 264 -1.89 -18.09 7.67
C VAL A 264 -1.15 -17.33 6.58
N CYS A 265 -1.19 -15.98 6.59
CA CYS A 265 -0.50 -15.10 5.65
C CYS A 265 0.06 -13.88 6.37
N ALA A 266 0.92 -14.13 7.37
CA ALA A 266 1.24 -13.19 8.43
C ALA A 266 2.19 -12.05 8.06
N ALA A 267 3.06 -12.22 7.04
CA ALA A 267 4.15 -11.27 6.77
C ALA A 267 3.67 -9.84 6.50
N PRO A 268 4.35 -8.84 7.06
CA PRO A 268 5.56 -8.88 7.87
C PRO A 268 5.35 -9.15 9.37
N GLY A 269 4.15 -9.54 9.84
CA GLY A 269 3.88 -9.93 11.22
C GLY A 269 3.18 -8.87 12.08
N GLY A 270 2.72 -7.75 11.49
CA GLY A 270 2.11 -6.66 12.26
C GLY A 270 0.78 -7.04 12.96
N LYS A 271 -0.07 -7.87 12.33
CA LYS A 271 -1.31 -8.36 12.92
C LYS A 271 -1.03 -9.43 13.97
N SER A 272 -0.17 -10.40 13.65
CA SER A 272 0.26 -11.46 14.55
C SER A 272 0.92 -10.91 15.83
N SER A 273 1.78 -9.89 15.71
CA SER A 273 2.41 -9.24 16.87
C SER A 273 1.40 -8.48 17.73
N HIS A 274 0.36 -7.88 17.13
CA HIS A 274 -0.71 -7.24 17.89
C HIS A 274 -1.53 -8.27 18.69
N LEU A 275 -1.81 -9.44 18.09
CA LEU A 275 -2.48 -10.55 18.77
C LEU A 275 -1.62 -11.11 19.92
N ALA A 276 -0.31 -11.31 19.67
CA ALA A 276 0.62 -11.79 20.68
C ALA A 276 0.72 -10.83 21.89
N GLU A 277 0.66 -9.51 21.63
CA GLU A 277 0.61 -8.49 22.66
C GLU A 277 -0.68 -8.56 23.47
N LYS A 278 -1.85 -8.71 22.83
CA LYS A 278 -3.15 -8.84 23.51
C LYS A 278 -3.26 -10.12 24.36
N LEU A 279 -2.55 -11.17 24.03
CA LEU A 279 -2.44 -12.39 24.86
C LEU A 279 -1.64 -12.15 26.16
N ASN A 280 -0.98 -11.02 26.32
CA ASN A 280 -0.25 -10.62 27.52
C ASN A 280 0.75 -11.69 28.01
N GLY A 281 1.51 -12.29 27.09
CA GLY A 281 2.54 -13.29 27.37
C GLY A 281 2.04 -14.71 27.60
N SER A 282 0.72 -14.94 27.55
CA SER A 282 0.12 -16.27 27.57
C SER A 282 -0.20 -16.76 26.15
N GLY A 283 -0.72 -17.97 25.99
CA GLY A 283 -1.11 -18.52 24.70
C GLY A 283 0.03 -18.55 23.69
N MET A 284 -0.33 -18.65 22.40
CA MET A 284 0.66 -18.73 21.31
C MET A 284 0.08 -18.18 20.00
N VAL A 285 0.88 -17.43 19.26
CA VAL A 285 0.59 -17.04 17.88
C VAL A 285 1.54 -17.74 16.91
N GLU A 286 1.02 -18.56 16.03
CA GLU A 286 1.76 -19.06 14.86
C GLU A 286 1.56 -18.12 13.69
N ALA A 287 2.60 -17.40 13.34
CA ALA A 287 2.64 -16.50 12.19
C ALA A 287 3.26 -17.26 10.99
N ARG A 288 2.43 -17.62 10.02
CA ARG A 288 2.82 -18.43 8.87
C ARG A 288 2.88 -17.60 7.60
N ASP A 289 3.84 -17.89 6.72
CA ASP A 289 3.84 -17.33 5.37
C ASP A 289 4.55 -18.27 4.38
N LEU A 290 4.31 -18.07 3.09
CA LEU A 290 4.72 -18.97 2.00
C LEU A 290 6.24 -19.02 1.79
N THR A 291 6.95 -17.89 1.86
CA THR A 291 8.35 -17.80 1.45
C THR A 291 9.28 -17.54 2.62
N GLU A 292 10.48 -18.10 2.56
CA GLU A 292 11.55 -17.90 3.54
C GLU A 292 11.82 -16.41 3.80
N TYR A 293 11.88 -15.60 2.72
CA TYR A 293 12.04 -14.13 2.84
C TYR A 293 10.93 -13.46 3.67
N LYS A 294 9.68 -13.88 3.48
CA LYS A 294 8.57 -13.32 4.25
C LYS A 294 8.60 -13.79 5.72
N VAL A 295 9.02 -15.03 5.95
CA VAL A 295 9.21 -15.59 7.29
C VAL A 295 10.33 -14.83 8.01
N SER A 296 11.46 -14.54 7.35
CA SER A 296 12.54 -13.75 7.97
C SER A 296 12.09 -12.35 8.40
N LEU A 297 11.16 -11.72 7.67
CA LEU A 297 10.58 -10.43 8.10
C LEU A 297 9.73 -10.56 9.37
N ILE A 298 9.05 -11.70 9.57
CA ILE A 298 8.31 -11.99 10.81
C ILE A 298 9.29 -12.19 11.96
N GLU A 299 10.35 -12.98 11.74
CA GLU A 299 11.39 -13.24 12.73
C GLU A 299 12.10 -11.97 13.19
N GLU A 300 12.51 -11.10 12.27
CA GLU A 300 13.07 -9.78 12.57
C GLU A 300 12.15 -8.96 13.47
N ASN A 301 10.85 -9.00 13.21
CA ASN A 301 9.86 -8.31 14.03
C ASN A 301 9.67 -8.95 15.40
N ILE A 302 9.67 -10.28 15.52
CA ILE A 302 9.62 -11.01 16.79
C ILE A 302 10.83 -10.60 17.66
N GLU A 303 12.02 -10.62 17.10
CA GLU A 303 13.26 -10.28 17.79
C GLU A 303 13.26 -8.80 18.25
N ARG A 304 12.99 -7.88 17.33
CA ARG A 304 12.99 -6.44 17.61
C ARG A 304 12.03 -6.06 18.75
N HIS A 305 10.87 -6.71 18.81
CA HIS A 305 9.84 -6.40 19.80
C HIS A 305 9.85 -7.31 21.02
N GLY A 306 10.62 -8.41 20.97
CA GLY A 306 10.88 -9.28 22.11
C GLY A 306 9.72 -10.21 22.48
N PHE A 307 8.91 -10.67 21.50
CA PHE A 307 7.82 -11.60 21.77
C PHE A 307 8.34 -13.01 22.07
N ARG A 308 7.79 -13.65 23.10
CA ARG A 308 8.08 -15.04 23.47
C ARG A 308 6.92 -15.98 23.16
N ASN A 309 5.74 -15.44 22.93
CA ASN A 309 4.50 -16.15 22.62
C ASN A 309 4.11 -16.03 21.15
N MET A 310 5.09 -15.86 20.29
CA MET A 310 4.91 -15.80 18.83
C MET A 310 6.05 -16.57 18.15
N LYS A 311 5.72 -17.34 17.13
CA LYS A 311 6.70 -18.06 16.30
C LYS A 311 6.39 -17.87 14.81
N ALA A 312 7.43 -17.76 14.00
CA ALA A 312 7.34 -17.69 12.55
C ALA A 312 7.49 -19.11 11.95
N ILE A 313 6.67 -19.43 10.95
CA ILE A 313 6.68 -20.75 10.30
C ILE A 313 6.52 -20.56 8.79
N GLN A 314 7.40 -21.18 8.01
CA GLN A 314 7.21 -21.26 6.57
C GLN A 314 6.16 -22.33 6.26
N MET A 315 5.06 -21.93 5.63
CA MET A 315 3.98 -22.85 5.26
C MET A 315 3.16 -22.31 4.09
N ASP A 316 2.78 -23.19 3.18
CA ASP A 316 1.84 -22.89 2.13
C ASP A 316 0.41 -23.10 2.63
N ALA A 317 -0.38 -22.03 2.69
CA ALA A 317 -1.76 -22.06 3.19
C ALA A 317 -2.73 -22.85 2.28
N THR A 318 -2.31 -23.22 1.06
CA THR A 318 -3.09 -24.10 0.17
C THR A 318 -2.91 -25.58 0.48
N ILE A 319 -1.91 -25.92 1.30
CA ILE A 319 -1.59 -27.31 1.70
C ILE A 319 -2.08 -27.57 3.12
N LEU A 320 -2.88 -28.63 3.31
CA LEU A 320 -3.40 -29.00 4.62
C LEU A 320 -2.28 -29.42 5.58
N ASP A 321 -2.24 -28.76 6.74
CA ASP A 321 -1.44 -29.21 7.89
C ASP A 321 -2.33 -29.98 8.85
N GLU A 322 -2.26 -31.31 8.80
CA GLU A 322 -3.04 -32.20 9.65
C GLU A 322 -2.84 -31.93 11.15
N ALA A 323 -1.65 -31.49 11.55
CA ALA A 323 -1.35 -31.17 12.94
C ALA A 323 -2.08 -29.92 13.45
N SER A 324 -2.59 -29.08 12.55
CA SER A 324 -3.32 -27.85 12.86
C SER A 324 -4.84 -28.02 12.89
N VAL A 325 -5.38 -29.14 12.42
CA VAL A 325 -6.82 -29.37 12.39
C VAL A 325 -7.40 -29.25 13.81
N GLU A 326 -8.42 -28.40 13.96
CA GLU A 326 -9.10 -28.07 15.23
C GLU A 326 -8.20 -27.59 16.37
N LYS A 327 -7.11 -26.89 16.04
CA LYS A 327 -6.15 -26.34 17.04
C LYS A 327 -6.39 -24.88 17.36
N ALA A 328 -6.85 -24.07 16.38
CA ALA A 328 -6.95 -22.62 16.53
C ALA A 328 -8.20 -22.20 17.30
N ASP A 329 -8.04 -21.49 18.39
CA ASP A 329 -9.12 -20.73 19.02
C ASP A 329 -9.50 -19.55 18.11
N ILE A 330 -8.50 -18.95 17.45
CA ILE A 330 -8.67 -17.90 16.46
C ILE A 330 -7.80 -18.19 15.24
N LEU A 331 -8.41 -18.19 14.06
CA LEU A 331 -7.73 -18.27 12.78
C LEU A 331 -7.77 -16.89 12.08
N ILE A 332 -6.60 -16.38 11.73
CA ILE A 332 -6.48 -15.14 10.96
C ILE A 332 -6.22 -15.48 9.50
N CYS A 333 -7.09 -14.96 8.63
CA CYS A 333 -7.03 -15.09 7.18
C CYS A 333 -6.92 -13.69 6.55
N ASP A 334 -5.74 -13.03 6.74
CA ASP A 334 -5.39 -11.80 6.02
C ASP A 334 -4.78 -12.16 4.67
N LEU A 335 -5.65 -12.52 3.72
CA LEU A 335 -5.26 -13.24 2.52
C LEU A 335 -4.65 -12.34 1.44
N PRO A 336 -3.79 -12.90 0.56
CA PRO A 336 -3.35 -12.19 -0.64
C PRO A 336 -4.54 -11.65 -1.41
N CYS A 337 -4.52 -10.34 -1.72
CA CYS A 337 -5.63 -9.65 -2.37
C CYS A 337 -5.12 -8.62 -3.38
N SER A 338 -6.05 -8.01 -4.14
CA SER A 338 -5.68 -7.02 -5.16
C SER A 338 -5.02 -5.75 -4.62
N GLY A 339 -5.13 -5.48 -3.31
CA GLY A 339 -4.47 -4.35 -2.66
C GLY A 339 -4.99 -2.98 -3.09
N LEU A 340 -6.16 -2.90 -3.72
CA LEU A 340 -6.71 -1.64 -4.23
C LEU A 340 -7.17 -0.68 -3.12
N GLY A 341 -7.16 -1.11 -1.87
CA GLY A 341 -7.44 -0.27 -0.72
C GLY A 341 -6.23 0.54 -0.23
N VAL A 342 -5.00 0.13 -0.62
CA VAL A 342 -3.74 0.74 -0.16
C VAL A 342 -3.02 1.52 -1.27
N MET A 343 -3.72 1.93 -2.32
CA MET A 343 -3.15 2.64 -3.48
C MET A 343 -2.53 4.00 -3.14
N GLY A 344 -2.88 4.62 -2.01
CA GLY A 344 -2.23 5.83 -1.52
C GLY A 344 -0.79 5.58 -1.03
N LYS A 345 -0.51 4.38 -0.52
CA LYS A 345 0.83 3.96 -0.02
C LYS A 345 1.62 3.16 -1.05
N LYS A 346 0.93 2.44 -1.93
CA LYS A 346 1.51 1.60 -3.00
C LYS A 346 0.93 2.03 -4.34
N THR A 347 1.36 3.19 -4.80
CA THR A 347 0.76 3.92 -5.93
C THR A 347 0.75 3.13 -7.24
N ASP A 348 1.78 2.33 -7.49
CA ASP A 348 1.95 1.54 -8.72
C ASP A 348 1.04 0.30 -8.81
N ILE A 349 0.45 -0.13 -7.69
CA ILE A 349 -0.42 -1.33 -7.68
C ILE A 349 -1.62 -1.17 -8.61
N ARG A 350 -2.17 0.07 -8.72
CA ARG A 350 -3.29 0.41 -9.58
C ARG A 350 -3.04 0.14 -11.07
N TYR A 351 -1.78 0.21 -11.50
CA TYR A 351 -1.38 -0.03 -12.90
C TYR A 351 -0.94 -1.48 -13.17
N LYS A 352 -0.64 -2.24 -12.12
CA LYS A 352 -0.19 -3.63 -12.19
C LYS A 352 -1.32 -4.62 -12.03
N MET A 353 -2.40 -4.19 -11.37
CA MET A 353 -3.60 -4.99 -11.23
C MET A 353 -4.41 -4.98 -12.53
N THR A 354 -5.03 -6.13 -12.85
CA THR A 354 -5.97 -6.29 -13.96
C THR A 354 -7.19 -7.07 -13.51
N PRO A 355 -8.31 -7.02 -14.25
CA PRO A 355 -9.49 -7.83 -13.91
C PRO A 355 -9.20 -9.33 -13.87
N GLU A 356 -8.29 -9.84 -14.71
CA GLU A 356 -7.88 -11.25 -14.75
C GLU A 356 -7.14 -11.62 -13.47
N LYS A 357 -6.10 -10.86 -13.10
CA LYS A 357 -5.36 -11.06 -11.84
C LYS A 357 -6.26 -10.99 -10.61
N GLN A 358 -7.26 -10.12 -10.65
CA GLN A 358 -8.22 -10.01 -9.55
C GLN A 358 -9.06 -11.29 -9.41
N LYS A 359 -9.48 -11.90 -10.54
CA LYS A 359 -10.16 -13.21 -10.54
C LYS A 359 -9.26 -14.33 -10.02
N ASP A 360 -7.99 -14.36 -10.45
CA ASP A 360 -7.01 -15.34 -9.98
C ASP A 360 -6.82 -15.25 -8.46
N LEU A 361 -6.80 -14.04 -7.90
CA LEU A 361 -6.73 -13.82 -6.45
C LEU A 361 -7.99 -14.32 -5.73
N VAL A 362 -9.18 -14.12 -6.28
CA VAL A 362 -10.42 -14.67 -5.71
C VAL A 362 -10.36 -16.19 -5.65
N GLU A 363 -9.88 -16.88 -6.69
CA GLU A 363 -9.76 -18.33 -6.68
C GLU A 363 -8.69 -18.81 -5.70
N LEU A 364 -7.54 -18.13 -5.61
CA LEU A 364 -6.51 -18.42 -4.60
C LEU A 364 -7.06 -18.26 -3.17
N GLN A 365 -7.82 -17.22 -2.89
CA GLN A 365 -8.44 -17.00 -1.58
C GLN A 365 -9.41 -18.14 -1.23
N LYS A 366 -10.20 -18.61 -2.20
CA LYS A 366 -11.08 -19.78 -2.00
C LYS A 366 -10.29 -21.06 -1.71
N GLU A 367 -9.21 -21.30 -2.44
CA GLU A 367 -8.33 -22.45 -2.24
C GLU A 367 -7.75 -22.46 -0.83
N ILE A 368 -7.20 -21.32 -0.39
CA ILE A 368 -6.69 -21.17 0.98
C ILE A 368 -7.81 -21.44 1.99
N LEU A 369 -8.97 -20.80 1.85
CA LEU A 369 -10.08 -20.96 2.80
C LEU A 369 -10.61 -22.39 2.87
N ARG A 370 -10.65 -23.15 1.73
CA ARG A 370 -11.02 -24.57 1.71
C ARG A 370 -10.08 -25.43 2.59
N THR A 371 -8.83 -25.04 2.67
CA THR A 371 -7.83 -25.75 3.45
C THR A 371 -7.87 -25.33 4.93
N VAL A 372 -7.72 -24.03 5.17
CA VAL A 372 -7.41 -23.54 6.52
C VAL A 372 -8.61 -23.45 7.46
N HIS A 373 -9.86 -23.43 6.95
CA HIS A 373 -11.05 -23.39 7.80
C HIS A 373 -11.13 -24.56 8.78
N THR A 374 -10.52 -25.69 8.44
CA THR A 374 -10.45 -26.88 9.27
C THR A 374 -9.63 -26.68 10.54
N TYR A 375 -8.75 -25.67 10.56
CA TYR A 375 -7.89 -25.39 11.72
C TYR A 375 -8.66 -24.79 12.90
N VAL A 376 -9.80 -24.17 12.65
CA VAL A 376 -10.62 -23.55 13.69
C VAL A 376 -11.26 -24.60 14.58
N LYS A 377 -11.11 -24.49 15.89
CA LYS A 377 -11.83 -25.34 16.87
C LYS A 377 -13.35 -25.15 16.77
N GLN A 378 -14.12 -26.10 17.24
CA GLN A 378 -15.56 -25.90 17.52
C GLN A 378 -15.70 -24.74 18.53
N GLY A 379 -16.59 -23.81 18.24
CA GLY A 379 -16.77 -22.57 19.01
C GLY A 379 -15.68 -21.50 18.80
N GLY A 380 -14.61 -21.81 18.05
CA GLY A 380 -13.55 -20.88 17.68
C GLY A 380 -13.96 -19.87 16.60
N LYS A 381 -13.08 -18.93 16.33
CA LYS A 381 -13.31 -17.80 15.40
C LYS A 381 -12.42 -17.89 14.17
N LEU A 382 -12.95 -17.43 13.03
CA LEU A 382 -12.20 -17.11 11.83
C LEU A 382 -12.34 -15.61 11.57
N ILE A 383 -11.21 -14.92 11.46
CA ILE A 383 -11.15 -13.50 11.07
C ILE A 383 -10.61 -13.44 9.66
N TYR A 384 -11.46 -13.03 8.73
CA TYR A 384 -11.08 -12.79 7.34
C TYR A 384 -10.80 -11.32 7.13
N SER A 385 -9.71 -10.98 6.45
CA SER A 385 -9.41 -9.59 6.11
C SER A 385 -8.69 -9.45 4.78
N THR A 386 -8.89 -8.28 4.15
CA THR A 386 -8.21 -7.89 2.91
C THR A 386 -7.92 -6.39 2.91
N CYS A 387 -6.82 -5.97 2.32
CA CYS A 387 -6.50 -4.56 2.07
C CYS A 387 -7.04 -4.08 0.71
N THR A 388 -8.27 -4.47 0.34
CA THR A 388 -8.88 -4.09 -0.94
C THR A 388 -10.29 -3.55 -0.79
N ILE A 389 -10.76 -2.89 -1.87
CA ILE A 389 -12.13 -2.40 -2.03
C ILE A 389 -12.72 -3.13 -3.24
N HIS A 390 -12.98 -4.43 -3.10
CA HIS A 390 -13.54 -5.25 -4.16
C HIS A 390 -14.55 -6.25 -3.59
N LYS A 391 -15.82 -6.10 -3.99
CA LYS A 391 -16.90 -6.95 -3.47
C LYS A 391 -16.67 -8.46 -3.67
N GLY A 392 -16.03 -8.85 -4.77
CA GLY A 392 -15.74 -10.26 -5.04
C GLY A 392 -14.71 -10.87 -4.10
N GLU A 393 -13.74 -10.06 -3.62
CA GLU A 393 -12.75 -10.47 -2.64
C GLU A 393 -13.24 -10.29 -1.19
N ASN A 394 -14.33 -9.54 -0.97
CA ASN A 394 -14.85 -9.14 0.33
C ASN A 394 -16.22 -9.80 0.60
N GLU A 395 -17.30 -9.06 0.48
CA GLU A 395 -18.65 -9.58 0.80
C GLU A 395 -19.01 -10.83 -0.01
N GLY A 396 -18.69 -10.86 -1.31
CA GLY A 396 -18.94 -12.03 -2.16
C GLY A 396 -18.11 -13.26 -1.78
N MET A 397 -16.90 -13.07 -1.24
CA MET A 397 -16.10 -14.16 -0.67
C MET A 397 -16.78 -14.72 0.58
N MET A 398 -17.31 -13.87 1.45
CA MET A 398 -18.01 -14.30 2.65
C MET A 398 -19.33 -15.02 2.34
N GLU A 399 -20.09 -14.52 1.36
CA GLU A 399 -21.30 -15.20 0.87
C GLU A 399 -21.01 -16.60 0.33
N TRP A 400 -19.93 -16.72 -0.47
CA TRP A 400 -19.45 -18.01 -0.96
C TRP A 400 -19.02 -18.92 0.19
N PHE A 401 -18.23 -18.41 1.14
CA PHE A 401 -17.68 -19.19 2.26
C PHE A 401 -18.80 -19.77 3.14
N LEU A 402 -19.78 -18.97 3.51
CA LEU A 402 -20.89 -19.43 4.34
C LEU A 402 -21.80 -20.47 3.64
N LYS A 403 -21.89 -20.40 2.31
CA LYS A 403 -22.61 -21.39 1.52
C LYS A 403 -21.84 -22.72 1.45
N GLU A 404 -20.53 -22.66 1.29
CA GLU A 404 -19.64 -23.83 1.18
C GLU A 404 -19.44 -24.52 2.54
N PHE A 405 -19.39 -23.72 3.62
CA PHE A 405 -19.08 -24.18 4.99
C PHE A 405 -20.18 -23.76 5.97
N PRO A 406 -21.36 -24.44 5.95
CA PRO A 406 -22.53 -24.07 6.75
C PRO A 406 -22.35 -24.21 8.26
N GLN A 407 -21.25 -24.84 8.71
CA GLN A 407 -20.86 -24.88 10.12
C GLN A 407 -20.29 -23.55 10.65
N PHE A 408 -20.16 -22.53 9.80
CA PHE A 408 -19.76 -21.18 10.23
C PHE A 408 -20.95 -20.23 10.16
N THR A 409 -20.99 -19.30 11.12
CA THR A 409 -21.95 -18.17 11.13
C THR A 409 -21.19 -16.85 11.11
N MET A 410 -21.74 -15.86 10.39
CA MET A 410 -21.21 -14.50 10.36
C MET A 410 -21.61 -13.77 11.64
N LEU A 411 -20.62 -13.27 12.41
CA LEU A 411 -20.87 -12.40 13.56
C LEU A 411 -20.87 -10.93 13.15
N SER A 412 -19.90 -10.53 12.33
CA SER A 412 -19.81 -9.16 11.84
C SER A 412 -19.03 -9.09 10.53
N GLN A 413 -19.32 -8.08 9.71
CA GLN A 413 -18.46 -7.70 8.59
C GLN A 413 -18.50 -6.19 8.36
N LYS A 414 -17.37 -5.62 7.89
CA LYS A 414 -17.26 -4.18 7.65
C LYS A 414 -16.30 -3.89 6.51
N GLN A 415 -16.77 -3.14 5.49
CA GLN A 415 -15.91 -2.48 4.52
C GLN A 415 -15.54 -1.09 5.05
N MET A 416 -14.26 -0.81 5.17
CA MET A 416 -13.71 0.51 5.47
C MET A 416 -13.21 1.15 4.18
N PHE A 417 -13.53 2.43 3.98
CA PHE A 417 -13.04 3.21 2.84
C PHE A 417 -11.93 4.15 3.31
N PRO A 418 -10.90 4.40 2.50
CA PRO A 418 -9.84 5.32 2.86
C PRO A 418 -10.40 6.74 3.07
N GLY A 419 -9.92 7.48 4.05
CA GLY A 419 -10.45 8.79 4.39
C GLY A 419 -9.81 9.44 5.62
N LYS A 420 -10.55 10.33 6.28
CA LYS A 420 -10.08 11.18 7.39
C LYS A 420 -9.71 10.45 8.69
N GLN A 421 -10.07 9.19 8.84
CA GLN A 421 -9.82 8.41 10.06
C GLN A 421 -8.48 7.66 10.05
N PHE A 422 -7.51 8.11 9.27
CA PHE A 422 -6.17 7.54 9.18
C PHE A 422 -6.11 6.05 8.80
N HIS A 423 -7.12 5.54 8.12
CA HIS A 423 -7.14 4.14 7.67
C HIS A 423 -7.16 4.02 6.15
N ASP A 424 -6.64 2.91 5.68
CA ASP A 424 -6.70 2.47 4.28
C ASP A 424 -8.09 1.89 3.94
N GLY A 425 -8.29 1.58 2.65
CA GLY A 425 -9.40 0.75 2.22
C GLY A 425 -9.19 -0.70 2.67
N PHE A 426 -10.09 -1.21 3.52
CA PHE A 426 -9.89 -2.49 4.18
C PHE A 426 -11.21 -3.18 4.44
N PHE A 427 -11.21 -4.51 4.42
CA PHE A 427 -12.38 -5.30 4.79
C PHE A 427 -12.04 -6.26 5.92
N ILE A 428 -12.96 -6.40 6.87
CA ILE A 428 -12.85 -7.37 7.97
C ILE A 428 -14.18 -8.09 8.10
N ALA A 429 -14.13 -9.41 8.28
CA ALA A 429 -15.28 -10.22 8.67
C ALA A 429 -14.88 -11.15 9.82
N GLU A 430 -15.78 -11.28 10.79
CA GLU A 430 -15.66 -12.19 11.92
C GLU A 430 -16.70 -13.30 11.77
N LEU A 431 -16.22 -14.54 11.75
CA LEU A 431 -17.07 -15.72 11.68
C LEU A 431 -16.78 -16.63 12.88
N LYS A 432 -17.80 -17.36 13.30
CA LYS A 432 -17.71 -18.34 14.37
C LYS A 432 -18.01 -19.73 13.82
N ARG A 433 -17.18 -20.71 14.16
CA ARG A 433 -17.49 -22.12 13.92
C ARG A 433 -18.46 -22.58 15.01
N GLU A 434 -19.62 -23.06 14.63
CA GLU A 434 -20.62 -23.57 15.58
C GLU A 434 -20.13 -24.86 16.24
N SER A 435 -20.58 -25.04 17.47
CA SER A 435 -20.37 -26.32 18.20
C SER A 435 -21.44 -27.32 17.72
N CYS A 436 -21.03 -28.53 17.36
CA CYS A 436 -21.96 -29.61 17.01
C CYS A 436 -22.74 -30.04 18.25
#